data_5f9d69e029f6ca3efed6c591704a96ec
#
_entry.id   5f9d69e029f6ca3efed6c591704a96ec
#
_cell.length_a   1.000
_cell.length_b   1.000
_cell.length_c   1.000
_cell.angle_alpha   90.00
_cell.angle_beta   90.00
_cell.angle_gamma   90.00
#
_symmetry.space_group_name_H-M   'P 1'
#
loop_
_entity.id
_entity.type
_entity.pdbx_description
1 polymer ?
#
loop_
_entity_poly.entity_id
_entity_poly.type
_entity_poly.pdbx_seq_one_letter_code
_entity_poly.pdbx_strand_id
1 'polypeptide(L)'
;MGGNSLMQKKILVLENKKNYIRILKEIEKNITADVDFIYACNVNEGIAAAMQMKIDIFIADFDMRAVNGMTGIDFIENIRHFDKYRFTPVIALSEAKDPAKYVYEKLHCYSYITKPLNEDYLKSVISEVLLFNHATVSEYGFFKIDGVFHMIKAKDIVHVELHSKEIIIITPKCKYNVPYITCDQFLAKYKSDAFIRCSKNAIVNVNYIQSVDMTNRFIQLVDNYGHIGIGMAYKKNILVK
;
A
#
# COMPACT_ATOMS: atom_id res chain seq x y z
N MET A 1 8.51 3.00 -30.12
CA MET A 1 7.69 3.97 -29.37
C MET A 1 6.62 3.19 -28.63
N GLY A 2 6.92 2.69 -27.44
CA GLY A 2 5.97 2.00 -26.56
C GLY A 2 5.53 2.99 -25.50
N GLY A 3 4.37 3.62 -25.72
CA GLY A 3 3.75 4.47 -24.72
C GLY A 3 3.37 3.64 -23.50
N ASN A 4 3.99 3.88 -22.36
CA ASN A 4 3.52 3.42 -21.06
C ASN A 4 2.16 4.10 -20.83
N SER A 5 1.06 3.42 -21.13
CA SER A 5 -0.26 3.83 -20.68
C SER A 5 -0.25 3.75 -19.16
N LEU A 6 0.00 4.88 -18.50
CA LEU A 6 -0.24 5.02 -17.07
C LEU A 6 -1.70 4.64 -16.84
N MET A 7 -1.95 3.52 -16.16
CA MET A 7 -3.31 3.09 -15.85
C MET A 7 -3.96 4.16 -14.99
N GLN A 8 -5.06 4.74 -15.49
CA GLN A 8 -5.89 5.73 -14.80
C GLN A 8 -6.26 5.21 -13.41
N LYS A 9 -5.99 5.99 -12.38
CA LYS A 9 -6.32 5.62 -11.00
C LYS A 9 -7.80 5.80 -10.70
N LYS A 10 -8.34 4.95 -9.84
CA LYS A 10 -9.76 4.97 -9.51
C LYS A 10 -9.98 5.27 -8.04
N ILE A 11 -10.77 6.31 -7.79
CA ILE A 11 -11.23 6.70 -6.46
C ILE A 11 -12.70 6.34 -6.33
N LEU A 12 -13.06 5.44 -5.40
CA LEU A 12 -14.44 5.16 -5.11
C LEU A 12 -14.91 6.05 -3.96
N VAL A 13 -15.94 6.82 -4.23
CA VAL A 13 -16.60 7.72 -3.29
C VAL A 13 -17.93 7.12 -2.84
N LEU A 14 -18.04 6.82 -1.55
CA LEU A 14 -19.29 6.43 -0.91
C LEU A 14 -19.87 7.64 -0.17
N GLU A 15 -20.81 8.35 -0.81
CA GLU A 15 -21.47 9.55 -0.27
C GLU A 15 -22.82 9.75 -0.94
N ASN A 16 -23.87 10.15 -0.19
CA ASN A 16 -25.21 10.36 -0.75
C ASN A 16 -25.73 11.81 -0.55
N LYS A 17 -25.07 12.64 0.26
CA LYS A 17 -25.47 14.02 0.47
C LYS A 17 -25.00 14.89 -0.69
N LYS A 18 -25.94 15.50 -1.42
CA LYS A 18 -25.69 16.29 -2.65
C LYS A 18 -24.65 17.40 -2.48
N ASN A 19 -24.61 18.06 -1.31
CA ASN A 19 -23.65 19.13 -1.03
C ASN A 19 -22.21 18.61 -0.98
N TYR A 20 -21.96 17.44 -0.39
CA TYR A 20 -20.61 16.85 -0.32
C TYR A 20 -20.19 16.23 -1.67
N ILE A 21 -21.14 15.61 -2.39
CA ILE A 21 -20.89 15.15 -3.77
C ILE A 21 -20.49 16.33 -4.66
N ARG A 22 -21.10 17.50 -4.50
CA ARG A 22 -20.74 18.71 -5.27
C ARG A 22 -19.30 19.14 -4.99
N ILE A 23 -18.87 19.15 -3.72
CA ILE A 23 -17.48 19.48 -3.34
C ILE A 23 -16.52 18.48 -3.98
N LEU A 24 -16.80 17.19 -3.88
CA LEU A 24 -15.95 16.12 -4.46
C LEU A 24 -15.85 16.22 -5.98
N LYS A 25 -16.96 16.56 -6.67
CA LYS A 25 -16.95 16.80 -8.13
C LYS A 25 -16.16 18.06 -8.51
N GLU A 26 -16.13 19.08 -7.67
CA GLU A 26 -15.30 20.25 -7.92
C GLU A 26 -13.81 19.92 -7.73
N ILE A 27 -13.48 19.16 -6.71
CA ILE A 27 -12.11 18.63 -6.51
C ILE A 27 -11.69 17.77 -7.71
N GLU A 28 -12.55 16.85 -8.19
CA GLU A 28 -12.30 16.01 -9.36
C GLU A 28 -11.89 16.83 -10.59
N LYS A 29 -12.60 17.92 -10.88
CA LYS A 29 -12.28 18.82 -12.01
C LYS A 29 -10.93 19.53 -11.85
N ASN A 30 -10.53 19.80 -10.62
CA ASN A 30 -9.35 20.61 -10.29
C ASN A 30 -8.12 19.78 -9.91
N ILE A 31 -8.20 18.44 -9.93
CA ILE A 31 -7.07 17.54 -9.76
C ILE A 31 -6.34 17.39 -11.09
N THR A 32 -5.02 17.60 -11.08
CA THR A 32 -4.16 17.48 -12.27
C THR A 32 -3.73 16.06 -12.59
N ALA A 33 -4.01 15.10 -11.70
CA ALA A 33 -3.68 13.70 -11.90
C ALA A 33 -4.72 12.99 -12.80
N ASP A 34 -4.29 11.97 -13.55
CA ASP A 34 -5.19 11.12 -14.33
C ASP A 34 -5.94 10.16 -13.39
N VAL A 35 -7.11 10.59 -12.96
CA VAL A 35 -7.92 9.93 -11.92
C VAL A 35 -9.38 9.87 -12.35
N ASP A 36 -10.03 8.76 -12.10
CA ASP A 36 -11.46 8.52 -12.34
C ASP A 36 -12.19 8.40 -10.99
N PHE A 37 -13.21 9.23 -10.78
CA PHE A 37 -14.03 9.21 -9.57
C PHE A 37 -15.31 8.40 -9.83
N ILE A 38 -15.51 7.36 -9.03
CA ILE A 38 -16.66 6.46 -9.10
C ILE A 38 -17.52 6.76 -7.88
N TYR A 39 -18.74 7.23 -8.12
CA TYR A 39 -19.66 7.59 -7.05
C TYR A 39 -20.65 6.46 -6.77
N ALA A 40 -20.77 6.08 -5.51
CA ALA A 40 -21.74 5.14 -4.98
C ALA A 40 -22.62 5.85 -3.94
N CYS A 41 -23.93 5.76 -4.11
CA CYS A 41 -24.89 6.41 -3.23
C CYS A 41 -25.33 5.54 -2.04
N ASN A 42 -24.89 4.27 -2.02
CA ASN A 42 -25.15 3.33 -0.95
C ASN A 42 -24.07 2.24 -0.89
N VAL A 43 -24.06 1.50 0.23
CA VAL A 43 -23.06 0.46 0.51
C VAL A 43 -23.04 -0.65 -0.55
N ASN A 44 -24.21 -1.08 -1.03
CA ASN A 44 -24.31 -2.16 -2.03
C ASN A 44 -23.69 -1.74 -3.36
N GLU A 45 -23.95 -0.51 -3.84
CA GLU A 45 -23.31 0.03 -5.03
C GLU A 45 -21.79 0.11 -4.86
N GLY A 46 -21.34 0.57 -3.69
CA GLY A 46 -19.91 0.65 -3.38
C GLY A 46 -19.22 -0.71 -3.41
N ILE A 47 -19.81 -1.72 -2.79
CA ILE A 47 -19.30 -3.10 -2.81
C ILE A 47 -19.30 -3.65 -4.24
N ALA A 48 -20.39 -3.47 -5.00
CA ALA A 48 -20.50 -3.95 -6.37
C ALA A 48 -19.40 -3.32 -7.26
N ALA A 49 -19.18 -2.01 -7.18
CA ALA A 49 -18.11 -1.33 -7.90
C ALA A 49 -16.72 -1.86 -7.51
N ALA A 50 -16.49 -2.06 -6.21
CA ALA A 50 -15.22 -2.60 -5.72
C ALA A 50 -14.97 -4.05 -6.14
N MET A 51 -16.01 -4.84 -6.36
CA MET A 51 -15.89 -6.20 -6.89
C MET A 51 -15.55 -6.21 -8.40
N GLN A 52 -16.18 -5.32 -9.17
CA GLN A 52 -16.06 -5.27 -10.64
C GLN A 52 -14.75 -4.67 -11.13
N MET A 53 -14.14 -3.76 -10.37
CA MET A 53 -12.93 -3.06 -10.79
C MET A 53 -11.91 -2.92 -9.66
N LYS A 54 -10.68 -2.59 -10.01
CA LYS A 54 -9.64 -2.25 -9.02
C LYS A 54 -9.83 -0.81 -8.59
N ILE A 55 -9.98 -0.60 -7.29
CA ILE A 55 -10.04 0.73 -6.66
C ILE A 55 -8.69 1.01 -6.00
N ASP A 56 -8.17 2.22 -6.21
CA ASP A 56 -6.87 2.65 -5.68
C ASP A 56 -7.01 3.48 -4.40
N ILE A 57 -8.15 4.16 -4.20
CA ILE A 57 -8.45 4.97 -3.01
C ILE A 57 -9.94 4.85 -2.71
N PHE A 58 -10.31 4.75 -1.44
CA PHE A 58 -11.69 4.88 -0.98
C PHE A 58 -11.87 6.20 -0.23
N ILE A 59 -12.96 6.93 -0.54
CA ILE A 59 -13.47 8.06 0.24
C ILE A 59 -14.86 7.64 0.73
N ALA A 60 -15.05 7.54 2.05
CA ALA A 60 -16.30 7.00 2.59
C ALA A 60 -16.89 7.87 3.68
N ASP A 61 -18.17 8.22 3.52
CA ASP A 61 -18.99 8.83 4.57
C ASP A 61 -19.33 7.77 5.63
N PHE A 62 -18.73 7.88 6.80
CA PHE A 62 -18.94 6.96 7.92
C PHE A 62 -20.32 7.12 8.57
N ASP A 63 -20.94 8.30 8.43
CA ASP A 63 -22.27 8.60 8.96
C ASP A 63 -23.39 8.17 8.00
N MET A 64 -23.03 7.66 6.82
CA MET A 64 -24.00 7.15 5.87
C MET A 64 -24.77 5.99 6.49
N ARG A 65 -26.09 6.06 6.41
CA ARG A 65 -27.00 4.96 6.78
C ARG A 65 -27.69 4.44 5.53
N ALA A 66 -27.53 3.16 5.26
CA ALA A 66 -28.28 2.50 4.20
C ALA A 66 -29.68 2.09 4.67
N VAL A 67 -30.58 1.86 3.73
CA VAL A 67 -31.96 1.40 3.97
C VAL A 67 -32.00 0.08 4.74
N ASN A 68 -30.95 -0.75 4.60
CA ASN A 68 -30.76 -2.03 5.31
C ASN A 68 -29.95 -1.93 6.62
N GLY A 69 -29.73 -0.71 7.12
CA GLY A 69 -29.00 -0.46 8.37
C GLY A 69 -27.47 -0.47 8.28
N MET A 70 -26.88 -0.82 7.13
CA MET A 70 -25.42 -0.80 6.94
C MET A 70 -24.90 0.65 6.90
N THR A 71 -23.76 0.89 7.52
CA THR A 71 -23.09 2.19 7.60
C THR A 71 -21.87 2.25 6.66
N GLY A 72 -21.29 3.46 6.53
CA GLY A 72 -20.01 3.58 5.82
C GLY A 72 -18.86 2.86 6.52
N ILE A 73 -18.95 2.66 7.84
CA ILE A 73 -18.00 1.83 8.60
C ILE A 73 -18.11 0.37 8.15
N ASP A 74 -19.33 -0.17 8.12
CA ASP A 74 -19.60 -1.55 7.66
C ASP A 74 -19.09 -1.76 6.22
N PHE A 75 -19.21 -0.73 5.36
CA PHE A 75 -18.64 -0.78 4.02
C PHE A 75 -17.13 -1.01 4.06
N ILE A 76 -16.39 -0.23 4.84
CA ILE A 76 -14.94 -0.37 4.92
C ILE A 76 -14.52 -1.70 5.57
N GLU A 77 -15.24 -2.16 6.58
CA GLU A 77 -15.00 -3.50 7.15
C GLU A 77 -15.14 -4.57 6.09
N ASN A 78 -16.22 -4.55 5.31
CA ASN A 78 -16.43 -5.51 4.21
C ASN A 78 -15.30 -5.42 3.17
N ILE A 79 -14.89 -4.20 2.77
CA ILE A 79 -13.81 -4.01 1.81
C ILE A 79 -12.48 -4.57 2.33
N ARG A 80 -12.19 -4.45 3.63
CA ARG A 80 -10.96 -5.00 4.23
C ARG A 80 -10.86 -6.53 4.21
N HIS A 81 -11.98 -7.24 4.04
CA HIS A 81 -11.98 -8.70 3.85
C HIS A 81 -11.50 -9.12 2.45
N PHE A 82 -11.50 -8.22 1.46
CA PHE A 82 -10.91 -8.52 0.16
C PHE A 82 -9.40 -8.31 0.21
N ASP A 83 -8.61 -9.34 -0.03
CA ASP A 83 -7.13 -9.27 0.01
C ASP A 83 -6.57 -8.11 -0.81
N LYS A 84 -7.15 -7.83 -1.99
CA LYS A 84 -6.75 -6.71 -2.86
C LYS A 84 -6.93 -5.32 -2.23
N TYR A 85 -7.79 -5.19 -1.21
CA TYR A 85 -8.12 -3.92 -0.55
C TYR A 85 -7.64 -3.81 0.89
N ARG A 86 -6.97 -4.84 1.40
CA ARG A 86 -6.53 -4.90 2.80
C ARG A 86 -5.75 -3.67 3.26
N PHE A 87 -4.99 -3.05 2.36
CA PHE A 87 -4.15 -1.88 2.64
C PHE A 87 -4.42 -0.70 1.69
N THR A 88 -5.49 -0.75 0.90
CA THR A 88 -5.88 0.37 0.05
C THR A 88 -6.22 1.59 0.93
N PRO A 89 -5.68 2.78 0.62
CA PRO A 89 -5.97 3.98 1.40
C PRO A 89 -7.45 4.27 1.49
N VAL A 90 -7.89 4.64 2.70
CA VAL A 90 -9.26 5.08 2.99
C VAL A 90 -9.19 6.47 3.60
N ILE A 91 -9.93 7.42 3.01
CA ILE A 91 -10.21 8.73 3.58
C ILE A 91 -11.62 8.65 4.18
N ALA A 92 -11.71 8.70 5.49
CA ALA A 92 -12.98 8.67 6.21
C ALA A 92 -13.53 10.08 6.33
N LEU A 93 -14.82 10.27 6.02
CA LEU A 93 -15.57 11.51 6.21
C LEU A 93 -16.58 11.28 7.31
N SER A 94 -16.68 12.16 8.33
CA SER A 94 -17.65 12.00 9.42
C SER A 94 -18.01 13.31 10.09
N GLU A 95 -19.20 13.36 10.69
CA GLU A 95 -19.65 14.46 11.55
C GLU A 95 -19.08 14.37 12.98
N ALA A 96 -18.61 13.17 13.39
CA ALA A 96 -17.99 12.98 14.70
C ALA A 96 -16.63 13.67 14.77
N LYS A 97 -16.39 14.42 15.87
CA LYS A 97 -15.14 15.19 16.05
C LYS A 97 -13.95 14.31 16.44
N ASP A 98 -14.19 13.26 17.20
CA ASP A 98 -13.15 12.34 17.66
C ASP A 98 -13.32 10.99 17.00
N PRO A 99 -12.38 10.62 16.10
CA PRO A 99 -12.38 9.29 15.54
C PRO A 99 -12.07 8.28 16.65
N ALA A 100 -12.93 7.30 16.82
CA ALA A 100 -12.62 6.20 17.72
C ALA A 100 -11.28 5.57 17.29
N LYS A 101 -10.45 5.19 18.28
CA LYS A 101 -9.18 4.46 18.06
C LYS A 101 -9.31 3.31 17.06
N TYR A 102 -10.50 2.72 17.01
CA TYR A 102 -10.92 1.70 16.07
C TYR A 102 -10.73 2.08 14.58
N VAL A 103 -11.01 3.34 14.20
CA VAL A 103 -10.89 3.82 12.81
C VAL A 103 -9.46 3.68 12.30
N TYR A 104 -8.47 3.99 13.14
CA TYR A 104 -7.07 3.87 12.78
C TYR A 104 -6.52 2.45 12.97
N GLU A 105 -6.86 1.79 14.07
CA GLU A 105 -6.28 0.50 14.41
C GLU A 105 -6.90 -0.69 13.66
N LYS A 106 -8.20 -0.64 13.38
CA LYS A 106 -8.93 -1.74 12.73
C LYS A 106 -9.21 -1.47 11.26
N LEU A 107 -9.68 -0.26 10.95
CA LEU A 107 -10.03 0.09 9.58
C LEU A 107 -8.83 0.58 8.77
N HIS A 108 -7.70 0.88 9.43
CA HIS A 108 -6.47 1.36 8.79
C HIS A 108 -6.74 2.54 7.84
N CYS A 109 -7.54 3.52 8.31
CA CYS A 109 -7.80 4.72 7.53
C CYS A 109 -6.53 5.55 7.42
N TYR A 110 -6.27 6.06 6.19
CA TYR A 110 -5.17 6.97 5.92
C TYR A 110 -5.42 8.34 6.56
N SER A 111 -6.65 8.83 6.43
CA SER A 111 -7.06 10.12 6.98
C SER A 111 -8.50 10.06 7.47
N TYR A 112 -8.80 10.88 8.46
CA TYR A 112 -10.14 11.12 8.98
C TYR A 112 -10.43 12.61 8.89
N ILE A 113 -11.49 12.98 8.16
CA ILE A 113 -11.85 14.37 7.90
C ILE A 113 -13.22 14.64 8.49
N THR A 114 -13.27 15.60 9.42
CA THR A 114 -14.50 16.01 10.07
C THR A 114 -15.31 16.92 9.15
N LYS A 115 -16.61 16.68 9.05
CA LYS A 115 -17.56 17.56 8.36
C LYS A 115 -17.87 18.79 9.23
N PRO A 116 -18.13 19.99 8.63
CA PRO A 116 -18.24 20.26 7.19
C PRO A 116 -16.90 20.19 6.47
N LEU A 117 -16.92 19.69 5.23
CA LEU A 117 -15.71 19.50 4.44
C LEU A 117 -15.11 20.84 4.01
N ASN A 118 -13.81 21.01 4.27
CA ASN A 118 -13.00 22.05 3.66
C ASN A 118 -12.44 21.51 2.35
N GLU A 119 -12.76 22.16 1.22
CA GLU A 119 -12.40 21.73 -0.12
C GLU A 119 -10.88 21.66 -0.33
N ASP A 120 -10.16 22.73 0.07
CA ASP A 120 -8.71 22.81 -0.11
C ASP A 120 -7.99 21.72 0.70
N TYR A 121 -8.42 21.50 1.95
CA TYR A 121 -7.86 20.47 2.80
C TYR A 121 -8.14 19.07 2.25
N LEU A 122 -9.38 18.78 1.84
CA LEU A 122 -9.74 17.48 1.26
C LEU A 122 -8.96 17.23 -0.05
N LYS A 123 -8.84 18.25 -0.91
CA LYS A 123 -8.03 18.20 -2.13
C LYS A 123 -6.56 17.91 -1.82
N SER A 124 -5.98 18.56 -0.80
CA SER A 124 -4.58 18.31 -0.40
C SER A 124 -4.38 16.88 0.05
N VAL A 125 -5.29 16.34 0.88
CA VAL A 125 -5.22 14.93 1.35
C VAL A 125 -5.37 13.95 0.19
N ILE A 126 -6.31 14.17 -0.74
CA ILE A 126 -6.47 13.32 -1.93
C ILE A 126 -5.20 13.37 -2.78
N SER A 127 -4.64 14.56 -3.02
CA SER A 127 -3.41 14.73 -3.80
C SER A 127 -2.23 14.03 -3.14
N GLU A 128 -2.10 14.12 -1.83
CA GLU A 128 -1.08 13.42 -1.05
C GLU A 128 -1.20 11.90 -1.21
N VAL A 129 -2.41 11.34 -1.04
CA VAL A 129 -2.66 9.90 -1.23
C VAL A 129 -2.37 9.47 -2.66
N LEU A 130 -2.69 10.29 -3.65
CA LEU A 130 -2.38 10.03 -5.05
C LEU A 130 -0.88 10.00 -5.31
N LEU A 131 -0.11 10.90 -4.70
CA LEU A 131 1.35 10.90 -4.75
C LEU A 131 1.95 9.65 -4.10
N PHE A 132 1.43 9.23 -2.95
CA PHE A 132 1.80 7.94 -2.34
C PHE A 132 1.49 6.75 -3.25
N ASN A 133 0.40 6.81 -4.00
CA ASN A 133 0.03 5.79 -4.97
C ASN A 133 0.74 5.92 -6.34
N HIS A 134 1.36 7.07 -6.66
CA HIS A 134 2.26 7.22 -7.82
C HIS A 134 3.64 6.61 -7.58
N ALA A 135 4.13 6.62 -6.35
CA ALA A 135 5.12 5.65 -5.96
C ALA A 135 4.41 4.29 -6.05
N THR A 136 4.61 3.55 -7.13
CA THR A 136 4.07 2.20 -7.30
C THR A 136 4.13 1.49 -5.95
N VAL A 137 3.08 0.79 -5.54
CA VAL A 137 2.99 0.04 -4.25
C VAL A 137 4.22 -0.87 -4.05
N SER A 138 5.02 -1.05 -5.11
CA SER A 138 6.30 -1.75 -5.13
C SER A 138 7.51 -0.95 -4.63
N GLU A 139 7.44 0.39 -4.55
CA GLU A 139 8.63 1.19 -4.18
C GLU A 139 8.81 1.41 -2.69
N TYR A 140 7.75 1.31 -1.89
CA TYR A 140 7.77 1.56 -0.44
C TYR A 140 7.13 0.43 0.34
N GLY A 141 7.81 0.01 1.41
CA GLY A 141 7.24 -0.88 2.42
C GLY A 141 7.10 -0.16 3.75
N PHE A 142 5.99 -0.39 4.46
CA PHE A 142 5.76 0.13 5.79
C PHE A 142 5.98 -0.97 6.82
N PHE A 143 6.84 -0.71 7.81
CA PHE A 143 7.20 -1.65 8.87
C PHE A 143 7.03 -0.98 10.22
N LYS A 144 6.32 -1.66 11.12
CA LYS A 144 6.15 -1.20 12.51
C LYS A 144 7.31 -1.74 13.35
N ILE A 145 8.11 -0.84 13.92
CA ILE A 145 9.25 -1.14 14.79
C ILE A 145 9.06 -0.29 16.04
N ASP A 146 9.02 -0.91 17.21
CA ASP A 146 8.85 -0.23 18.51
C ASP A 146 7.69 0.79 18.54
N GLY A 147 6.58 0.42 17.90
CA GLY A 147 5.38 1.26 17.85
C GLY A 147 5.38 2.32 16.73
N VAL A 148 6.52 2.59 16.09
CA VAL A 148 6.68 3.58 15.02
C VAL A 148 6.61 2.90 13.65
N PHE A 149 5.92 3.54 12.69
CA PHE A 149 5.92 3.08 11.30
C PHE A 149 7.10 3.70 10.54
N HIS A 150 7.96 2.83 10.03
CA HIS A 150 9.07 3.19 9.15
C HIS A 150 8.70 2.92 7.70
N MET A 151 8.83 3.91 6.86
CA MET A 151 8.68 3.80 5.41
C MET A 151 10.05 3.55 4.79
N ILE A 152 10.26 2.38 4.18
CA ILE A 152 11.52 1.99 3.57
C ILE A 152 11.32 1.85 2.05
N LYS A 153 12.16 2.52 1.27
CA LYS A 153 12.11 2.43 -0.20
C LYS A 153 12.75 1.14 -0.67
N ALA A 154 12.12 0.46 -1.63
CA ALA A 154 12.67 -0.76 -2.24
C ALA A 154 14.10 -0.58 -2.74
N LYS A 155 14.38 0.54 -3.42
CA LYS A 155 15.71 0.86 -3.97
C LYS A 155 16.79 1.04 -2.91
N ASP A 156 16.42 1.38 -1.67
CA ASP A 156 17.34 1.60 -0.57
C ASP A 156 17.60 0.30 0.23
N ILE A 157 16.96 -0.82 -0.13
CA ILE A 157 17.18 -2.11 0.52
C ILE A 157 18.24 -2.88 -0.25
N VAL A 158 19.30 -3.26 0.43
CA VAL A 158 20.40 -4.07 -0.12
C VAL A 158 20.00 -5.54 -0.10
N HIS A 159 19.67 -6.05 1.07
CA HIS A 159 19.20 -7.41 1.27
C HIS A 159 18.39 -7.52 2.56
N VAL A 160 17.74 -8.66 2.75
CA VAL A 160 16.96 -8.98 3.94
C VAL A 160 17.35 -10.37 4.43
N GLU A 161 17.52 -10.49 5.74
CA GLU A 161 17.80 -11.76 6.40
C GLU A 161 16.73 -12.08 7.44
N LEU A 162 16.29 -13.33 7.51
CA LEU A 162 15.38 -13.82 8.53
C LEU A 162 16.19 -14.48 9.67
N HIS A 163 16.11 -13.91 10.85
CA HIS A 163 16.69 -14.44 12.09
C HIS A 163 15.58 -14.75 13.09
N SER A 164 15.41 -16.03 13.41
CA SER A 164 14.37 -16.49 14.35
C SER A 164 12.97 -16.03 13.99
N LYS A 165 12.46 -14.97 14.60
CA LYS A 165 11.10 -14.43 14.41
C LYS A 165 11.08 -13.00 13.87
N GLU A 166 12.22 -12.48 13.42
CA GLU A 166 12.35 -11.14 12.86
C GLU A 166 13.10 -11.15 11.54
N ILE A 167 12.80 -10.20 10.67
CA ILE A 167 13.64 -9.90 9.53
C ILE A 167 14.53 -8.71 9.82
N ILE A 168 15.77 -8.79 9.37
CA ILE A 168 16.72 -7.68 9.38
C ILE A 168 16.78 -7.14 7.95
N ILE A 169 16.33 -5.90 7.76
CA ILE A 169 16.41 -5.18 6.49
C ILE A 169 17.69 -4.35 6.50
N ILE A 170 18.59 -4.64 5.59
CA ILE A 170 19.86 -3.94 5.43
C ILE A 170 19.72 -2.87 4.37
N THR A 171 20.06 -1.63 4.75
CA THR A 171 20.12 -0.48 3.84
C THR A 171 21.49 0.18 3.90
N PRO A 172 21.87 1.06 2.94
CA PRO A 172 23.12 1.78 2.99
C PRO A 172 23.29 2.67 4.23
N LYS A 173 22.17 3.07 4.84
CA LYS A 173 22.19 4.02 5.97
C LYS A 173 22.10 3.33 7.33
N CYS A 174 21.28 2.28 7.44
CA CYS A 174 21.00 1.63 8.72
C CYS A 174 20.42 0.23 8.52
N LYS A 175 20.27 -0.48 9.64
CA LYS A 175 19.59 -1.77 9.71
C LYS A 175 18.26 -1.58 10.44
N TYR A 176 17.21 -2.28 9.97
CA TYR A 176 15.90 -2.29 10.61
C TYR A 176 15.57 -3.72 11.04
N ASN A 177 15.34 -3.90 12.33
CA ASN A 177 14.90 -5.17 12.89
C ASN A 177 13.36 -5.15 12.97
N VAL A 178 12.71 -5.93 12.12
CA VAL A 178 11.24 -5.98 12.03
C VAL A 178 10.72 -7.29 12.59
N PRO A 179 10.09 -7.27 13.76
CA PRO A 179 9.60 -8.48 14.40
C PRO A 179 8.37 -9.05 13.70
N TYR A 180 8.17 -10.36 13.84
CA TYR A 180 6.97 -11.09 13.46
C TYR A 180 6.57 -10.98 11.98
N ILE A 181 7.56 -10.82 11.07
CA ILE A 181 7.33 -10.81 9.63
C ILE A 181 8.19 -11.88 8.96
N THR A 182 7.64 -12.55 7.95
CA THR A 182 8.33 -13.56 7.15
C THR A 182 8.88 -12.98 5.85
N CYS A 183 9.79 -13.72 5.19
CA CYS A 183 10.27 -13.35 3.85
C CYS A 183 9.14 -13.23 2.82
N ASP A 184 8.12 -14.08 2.88
CA ASP A 184 6.99 -14.02 1.95
C ASP A 184 6.11 -12.79 2.19
N GLN A 185 5.88 -12.45 3.46
CA GLN A 185 5.18 -11.22 3.84
C GLN A 185 5.96 -9.97 3.43
N PHE A 186 7.30 -10.01 3.52
CA PHE A 186 8.15 -8.93 3.02
C PHE A 186 8.00 -8.76 1.51
N LEU A 187 8.14 -9.83 0.73
CA LEU A 187 7.99 -9.80 -0.73
C LEU A 187 6.61 -9.31 -1.17
N ALA A 188 5.55 -9.71 -0.44
CA ALA A 188 4.18 -9.28 -0.72
C ALA A 188 3.98 -7.76 -0.54
N LYS A 189 4.77 -7.10 0.33
CA LYS A 189 4.69 -5.65 0.54
C LYS A 189 5.22 -4.85 -0.65
N TYR A 190 6.27 -5.33 -1.29
CA TYR A 190 6.93 -4.57 -2.37
C TYR A 190 6.40 -4.89 -3.76
N LYS A 191 5.86 -6.10 -4.00
CA LYS A 191 5.38 -6.57 -5.34
C LYS A 191 6.34 -6.17 -6.47
N SER A 192 7.64 -6.15 -6.18
CA SER A 192 8.70 -5.62 -7.03
C SER A 192 9.57 -6.75 -7.56
N ASP A 193 9.91 -6.65 -8.83
CA ASP A 193 10.88 -7.55 -9.46
C ASP A 193 12.32 -7.29 -9.01
N ALA A 194 12.55 -6.24 -8.23
CA ALA A 194 13.87 -5.93 -7.67
C ALA A 194 14.33 -6.97 -6.63
N PHE A 195 13.43 -7.76 -6.05
CA PHE A 195 13.78 -8.70 -5.00
C PHE A 195 13.76 -10.14 -5.48
N ILE A 196 14.83 -10.88 -5.15
CA ILE A 196 14.92 -12.32 -5.39
C ILE A 196 15.09 -13.03 -4.05
N ARG A 197 14.23 -14.01 -3.79
CA ARG A 197 14.44 -14.93 -2.67
C ARG A 197 15.54 -15.92 -3.03
N CYS A 198 16.69 -15.83 -2.36
CA CYS A 198 17.86 -16.65 -2.63
C CYS A 198 18.03 -17.82 -1.65
N SER A 199 17.34 -17.78 -0.50
CA SER A 199 17.29 -18.91 0.44
C SER A 199 16.00 -18.90 1.27
N LYS A 200 15.83 -19.88 2.16
CA LYS A 200 14.72 -19.88 3.12
C LYS A 200 14.70 -18.60 3.96
N ASN A 201 15.87 -18.07 4.27
CA ASN A 201 16.05 -16.99 5.24
C ASN A 201 16.63 -15.71 4.62
N ALA A 202 16.77 -15.61 3.29
CA ALA A 202 17.38 -14.44 2.69
C ALA A 202 16.71 -14.02 1.38
N ILE A 203 16.63 -12.71 1.20
CA ILE A 203 16.16 -12.02 -0.01
C ILE A 203 17.22 -10.99 -0.40
N VAL A 204 17.55 -10.89 -1.67
CA VAL A 204 18.51 -9.91 -2.19
C VAL A 204 17.83 -8.97 -3.18
N ASN A 205 18.25 -7.72 -3.19
CA ASN A 205 17.87 -6.77 -4.22
C ASN A 205 18.84 -6.93 -5.42
N VAL A 206 18.27 -7.16 -6.59
CA VAL A 206 19.06 -7.40 -7.83
C VAL A 206 19.98 -6.23 -8.15
N ASN A 207 19.59 -4.99 -7.80
CA ASN A 207 20.38 -3.80 -8.07
C ASN A 207 21.68 -3.72 -7.25
N TYR A 208 21.81 -4.55 -6.22
CA TYR A 208 23.01 -4.64 -5.38
C TYR A 208 23.82 -5.91 -5.64
N ILE A 209 23.48 -6.70 -6.67
CA ILE A 209 24.24 -7.90 -7.05
C ILE A 209 25.44 -7.47 -7.88
N GLN A 210 26.63 -7.81 -7.43
CA GLN A 210 27.87 -7.67 -8.20
C GLN A 210 28.14 -8.90 -9.06
N SER A 211 28.02 -10.10 -8.48
CA SER A 211 28.24 -11.35 -9.18
C SER A 211 27.50 -12.51 -8.49
N VAL A 212 27.30 -13.59 -9.22
CA VAL A 212 26.66 -14.82 -8.73
C VAL A 212 27.57 -16.00 -8.97
N ASP A 213 27.99 -16.67 -7.90
CA ASP A 213 28.75 -17.94 -7.99
C ASP A 213 27.79 -19.10 -7.77
N MET A 214 27.41 -19.74 -8.88
CA MET A 214 26.47 -20.88 -8.86
C MET A 214 27.16 -22.17 -8.41
N THR A 215 28.51 -22.26 -8.49
CA THR A 215 29.30 -23.42 -8.06
C THR A 215 29.41 -23.44 -6.54
N ASN A 216 29.85 -22.33 -5.96
CA ASN A 216 30.01 -22.19 -4.51
C ASN A 216 28.72 -21.70 -3.84
N ARG A 217 27.67 -21.36 -4.62
CA ARG A 217 26.33 -20.99 -4.18
C ARG A 217 26.27 -19.76 -3.30
N PHE A 218 26.81 -18.66 -3.78
CA PHE A 218 26.66 -17.38 -3.14
C PHE A 218 26.45 -16.26 -4.17
N ILE A 219 25.88 -15.17 -3.71
CA ILE A 219 25.71 -13.90 -4.41
C ILE A 219 26.65 -12.92 -3.75
N GLN A 220 27.58 -12.36 -4.51
CA GLN A 220 28.44 -11.27 -4.06
C GLN A 220 27.70 -9.94 -4.24
N LEU A 221 27.68 -9.11 -3.20
CA LEU A 221 27.04 -7.80 -3.21
C LEU A 221 28.07 -6.72 -3.51
N VAL A 222 27.61 -5.60 -4.10
CA VAL A 222 28.40 -4.38 -4.33
C VAL A 222 28.82 -3.73 -3.00
N ASP A 223 29.71 -2.76 -3.05
CA ASP A 223 30.08 -1.86 -1.94
C ASP A 223 30.41 -2.57 -0.61
N ASN A 224 31.01 -3.76 -0.69
CA ASN A 224 31.41 -4.57 0.47
C ASN A 224 30.26 -4.97 1.43
N TYR A 225 29.01 -5.05 0.95
CA TYR A 225 27.88 -5.61 1.73
C TYR A 225 28.00 -7.12 1.99
N GLY A 226 29.12 -7.74 1.54
CA GLY A 226 29.39 -9.14 1.77
C GLY A 226 28.76 -10.06 0.73
N HIS A 227 28.47 -11.28 1.13
CA HIS A 227 27.87 -12.29 0.26
C HIS A 227 26.68 -12.98 0.93
N ILE A 228 25.72 -13.41 0.11
CA ILE A 228 24.50 -14.10 0.55
C ILE A 228 24.48 -15.51 -0.03
N GLY A 229 24.27 -16.51 0.82
CA GLY A 229 24.21 -17.91 0.42
C GLY A 229 22.95 -18.26 -0.40
N ILE A 230 23.12 -19.08 -1.43
CA ILE A 230 22.03 -19.58 -2.28
C ILE A 230 21.59 -20.95 -1.78
N GLY A 231 20.35 -21.07 -1.35
CA GLY A 231 19.73 -22.34 -0.98
C GLY A 231 19.47 -23.23 -2.21
N MET A 232 19.62 -24.55 -2.07
CA MET A 232 19.45 -25.51 -3.18
C MET A 232 18.14 -25.35 -3.93
N ALA A 233 17.02 -25.18 -3.19
CA ALA A 233 15.69 -25.03 -3.77
C ALA A 233 15.49 -23.70 -4.50
N TYR A 234 16.35 -22.70 -4.27
CA TYR A 234 16.19 -21.32 -4.76
C TYR A 234 17.08 -21.01 -5.98
N LYS A 235 17.90 -21.95 -6.44
CA LYS A 235 18.75 -21.77 -7.63
C LYS A 235 17.98 -21.29 -8.86
N LYS A 236 16.78 -21.84 -9.08
CA LYS A 236 15.94 -21.48 -10.23
C LYS A 236 15.51 -20.01 -10.22
N ASN A 237 15.26 -19.44 -9.04
CA ASN A 237 14.83 -18.03 -8.91
C ASN A 237 15.87 -17.04 -9.41
N ILE A 238 17.14 -17.43 -9.43
CA ILE A 238 18.28 -16.59 -9.82
C ILE A 238 18.56 -16.70 -11.32
N LEU A 239 18.29 -17.88 -11.93
CA LEU A 239 18.56 -18.13 -13.34
C LEU A 239 17.47 -17.65 -14.30
N VAL A 240 16.28 -17.33 -13.79
CA VAL A 240 15.11 -16.92 -14.59
C VAL A 240 15.01 -15.39 -14.74
N LYS A 241 15.91 -14.64 -14.12
CA LYS A 241 16.07 -13.18 -14.26
C LYS A 241 17.40 -12.83 -14.89
#